data_297b1af66dc78c36577f08ee19a36748
#
_entry.id   297b1af66dc78c36577f08ee19a36748
#
_cell.length_a   1.000
_cell.length_b   1.000
_cell.length_c   1.000
_cell.angle_alpha   90.00
_cell.angle_beta   90.00
_cell.angle_gamma   90.00
#
_symmetry.space_group_name_H-M   'P 1'
#
loop_
_entity.id
_entity.type
_entity.pdbx_description
1 polymer ?
#
loop_
_entity_poly.entity_id
_entity_poly.type
_entity_poly.pdbx_seq_one_letter_code
_entity_poly.pdbx_strand_id
1 'polypeptide(L)'
;GIFAILLFEGNPLLKYLQNRMLFYACLVLVSALMVKGVVFQHFHYETYALFFGIIILNFASNPRIGISMENPVLNYLGNISYGLYMYHPIGIMLAMYLAQASGFFTNWVLYPLSIALTIALAGASYRWYETYFLQFKHRFSKIISGADTKKAA
;
A
#
# COMPACT_ATOMS: atom_id res chain seq x y z
N GLY A 1 -5.22 -12.76 4.19
CA GLY A 1 -5.75 -13.99 4.76
C GLY A 1 -4.79 -15.16 4.69
N ILE A 2 -4.82 -15.98 3.64
CA ILE A 2 -4.15 -17.29 3.55
C ILE A 2 -2.63 -17.20 3.82
N PHE A 3 -1.93 -16.26 3.20
CA PHE A 3 -0.48 -16.08 3.41
C PHE A 3 -0.11 -15.71 4.85
N ALA A 4 -0.98 -14.96 5.55
CA ALA A 4 -0.76 -14.62 6.96
C ALA A 4 -0.92 -15.85 7.87
N ILE A 5 -1.87 -16.74 7.56
CA ILE A 5 -2.06 -18.01 8.28
C ILE A 5 -0.85 -18.91 8.07
N LEU A 6 -0.39 -19.07 6.82
CA LEU A 6 0.81 -19.85 6.53
C LEU A 6 2.04 -19.35 7.28
N LEU A 7 2.19 -18.01 7.40
CA LEU A 7 3.26 -17.39 8.20
C LEU A 7 3.14 -17.72 9.69
N PHE A 8 1.92 -17.62 10.24
CA PHE A 8 1.66 -17.87 11.65
C PHE A 8 1.89 -19.35 12.03
N GLU A 9 1.48 -20.27 11.15
CA GLU A 9 1.63 -21.72 11.36
C GLU A 9 3.05 -22.23 11.05
N GLY A 10 3.92 -21.42 10.46
CA GLY A 10 5.28 -21.85 10.08
C GLY A 10 5.29 -22.95 9.01
N ASN A 11 4.32 -22.95 8.11
CA ASN A 11 4.10 -24.01 7.13
C ASN A 11 5.33 -24.19 6.19
N PRO A 12 5.76 -25.43 5.88
CA PRO A 12 6.90 -25.70 5.04
C PRO A 12 6.78 -25.12 3.61
N LEU A 13 5.57 -24.85 3.13
CA LEU A 13 5.32 -24.17 1.86
C LEU A 13 5.94 -22.76 1.80
N LEU A 14 6.12 -22.10 2.95
CA LEU A 14 6.77 -20.79 3.01
C LEU A 14 8.19 -20.81 2.43
N LYS A 15 8.93 -21.88 2.62
CA LYS A 15 10.29 -22.02 2.09
C LYS A 15 10.32 -21.93 0.55
N TYR A 16 9.30 -22.44 -0.11
CA TYR A 16 9.17 -22.34 -1.57
C TYR A 16 8.65 -20.96 -1.99
N LEU A 17 7.68 -20.40 -1.26
CA LEU A 17 7.10 -19.10 -1.57
C LEU A 17 8.06 -17.95 -1.29
N GLN A 18 8.97 -18.08 -0.30
CA GLN A 18 10.00 -17.11 0.05
C GLN A 18 11.27 -17.24 -0.82
N ASN A 19 11.14 -17.81 -2.01
CA ASN A 19 12.26 -17.91 -2.95
C ASN A 19 12.48 -16.58 -3.67
N ARG A 20 13.73 -16.08 -3.63
CA ARG A 20 14.13 -14.83 -4.30
C ARG A 20 13.82 -14.85 -5.82
N MET A 21 14.05 -15.98 -6.49
CA MET A 21 13.76 -16.10 -7.92
C MET A 21 12.25 -16.01 -8.19
N LEU A 22 11.44 -16.69 -7.38
CA LEU A 22 9.97 -16.63 -7.49
C LEU A 22 9.46 -15.20 -7.29
N PHE A 23 10.01 -14.47 -6.33
CA PHE A 23 9.64 -13.06 -6.07
C PHE A 23 9.89 -12.17 -7.29
N TYR A 24 11.11 -12.20 -7.85
CA TYR A 24 11.44 -11.39 -9.03
C TYR A 24 10.65 -11.84 -10.26
N ALA A 25 10.44 -13.15 -10.44
CA ALA A 25 9.61 -13.68 -11.53
C ALA A 25 8.16 -13.17 -11.43
N CYS A 26 7.54 -13.21 -10.24
CA CYS A 26 6.21 -12.66 -10.02
C CYS A 26 6.17 -11.16 -10.28
N LEU A 27 7.18 -10.42 -9.84
CA LEU A 27 7.24 -8.96 -10.01
C LEU A 27 7.34 -8.58 -11.50
N VAL A 28 8.21 -9.23 -12.25
CA VAL A 28 8.37 -9.00 -13.70
C VAL A 28 7.11 -9.43 -14.45
N LEU A 29 6.52 -10.59 -14.10
CA LEU A 29 5.33 -11.10 -14.73
C LEU A 29 4.14 -10.16 -14.53
N VAL A 30 3.88 -9.74 -13.28
CA VAL A 30 2.78 -8.80 -12.96
C VAL A 30 2.98 -7.49 -13.71
N SER A 31 4.20 -6.93 -13.69
CA SER A 31 4.51 -5.70 -14.40
C SER A 31 4.25 -5.83 -15.91
N ALA A 32 4.70 -6.93 -16.51
CA ALA A 32 4.48 -7.19 -17.94
C ALA A 32 3.00 -7.37 -18.29
N LEU A 33 2.23 -8.09 -17.45
CA LEU A 33 0.79 -8.28 -17.63
C LEU A 33 0.04 -6.94 -17.53
N MET A 34 0.42 -6.08 -16.57
CA MET A 34 -0.19 -4.76 -16.39
C MET A 34 0.11 -3.84 -17.58
N VAL A 35 1.36 -3.81 -18.06
CA VAL A 35 1.74 -2.98 -19.21
C VAL A 35 1.03 -3.42 -20.49
N LYS A 36 0.85 -4.73 -20.68
CA LYS A 36 0.13 -5.27 -21.84
C LYS A 36 -1.39 -5.17 -21.71
N GLY A 37 -1.92 -4.80 -20.55
CA GLY A 37 -3.36 -4.75 -20.30
C GLY A 37 -4.04 -6.12 -20.44
N VAL A 38 -3.35 -7.21 -20.08
CA VAL A 38 -3.90 -8.57 -20.20
C VAL A 38 -5.02 -8.76 -19.20
N VAL A 39 -6.21 -9.08 -19.70
CA VAL A 39 -7.40 -9.38 -18.90
C VAL A 39 -7.72 -10.86 -19.04
N PHE A 40 -7.67 -11.60 -17.94
CA PHE A 40 -8.10 -13.01 -17.91
C PHE A 40 -9.62 -13.07 -17.81
N GLN A 41 -10.28 -13.81 -18.70
CA GLN A 41 -11.75 -13.82 -18.79
C GLN A 41 -12.47 -14.31 -17.52
N HIS A 42 -11.91 -15.28 -16.79
CA HIS A 42 -12.62 -15.94 -15.68
C HIS A 42 -12.01 -15.67 -14.30
N PHE A 43 -10.68 -15.56 -14.18
CA PHE A 43 -9.98 -15.46 -12.89
C PHE A 43 -9.01 -14.28 -12.83
N HIS A 44 -9.44 -13.14 -13.40
CA HIS A 44 -8.60 -11.96 -13.51
C HIS A 44 -8.12 -11.45 -12.15
N TYR A 45 -9.04 -11.20 -11.25
CA TYR A 45 -8.72 -10.63 -9.94
C TYR A 45 -8.00 -11.62 -9.03
N GLU A 46 -8.38 -12.87 -9.07
CA GLU A 46 -7.78 -13.94 -8.27
C GLU A 46 -6.32 -14.18 -8.68
N THR A 47 -6.04 -14.16 -9.98
CA THR A 47 -4.69 -14.33 -10.52
C THR A 47 -3.78 -13.19 -10.06
N TYR A 48 -4.22 -11.93 -10.21
CA TYR A 48 -3.46 -10.79 -9.71
C TYR A 48 -3.34 -10.81 -8.19
N ALA A 49 -4.40 -11.16 -7.45
CA ALA A 49 -4.38 -11.26 -6.00
C ALA A 49 -3.36 -12.30 -5.51
N LEU A 50 -3.23 -13.44 -6.21
CA LEU A 50 -2.23 -14.46 -5.90
C LEU A 50 -0.80 -13.93 -6.06
N PHE A 51 -0.50 -13.31 -7.20
CA PHE A 51 0.82 -12.75 -7.48
C PHE A 51 1.17 -11.61 -6.51
N PHE A 52 0.25 -10.67 -6.29
CA PHE A 52 0.46 -9.61 -5.30
C PHE A 52 0.61 -10.17 -3.89
N GLY A 53 -0.13 -11.22 -3.54
CA GLY A 53 0.01 -11.91 -2.26
C GLY A 53 1.41 -12.50 -2.05
N ILE A 54 1.99 -13.13 -3.08
CA ILE A 54 3.36 -13.64 -3.05
C ILE A 54 4.37 -12.49 -2.92
N ILE A 55 4.18 -11.39 -3.65
CA ILE A 55 5.04 -10.22 -3.58
C ILE A 55 5.01 -9.61 -2.18
N ILE A 56 3.82 -9.40 -1.61
CA ILE A 56 3.63 -8.83 -0.26
C ILE A 56 4.23 -9.75 0.81
N LEU A 57 3.98 -11.08 0.70
CA LEU A 57 4.56 -12.07 1.61
C LEU A 57 6.08 -11.97 1.65
N ASN A 58 6.71 -11.87 0.48
CA ASN A 58 8.16 -11.77 0.38
C ASN A 58 8.68 -10.44 0.94
N PHE A 59 8.05 -9.32 0.66
CA PHE A 59 8.42 -8.04 1.26
C PHE A 59 8.31 -8.05 2.79
N ALA A 60 7.27 -8.70 3.32
CA ALA A 60 7.00 -8.71 4.76
C ALA A 60 7.90 -9.68 5.54
N SER A 61 8.34 -10.78 4.93
CA SER A 61 8.93 -11.89 5.70
C SER A 61 10.20 -12.52 5.13
N ASN A 62 10.68 -12.07 3.95
CA ASN A 62 11.86 -12.66 3.33
C ASN A 62 13.10 -11.74 3.43
N PRO A 63 14.01 -11.98 4.40
CA PRO A 63 15.20 -11.15 4.58
C PRO A 63 16.20 -11.24 3.40
N ARG A 64 16.06 -12.26 2.54
CA ARG A 64 16.97 -12.49 1.41
C ARG A 64 16.77 -11.51 0.25
N ILE A 65 15.67 -10.77 0.22
CA ILE A 65 15.38 -9.81 -0.86
C ILE A 65 16.28 -8.58 -0.76
N GLY A 66 16.74 -8.22 0.44
CA GLY A 66 17.63 -7.08 0.66
C GLY A 66 16.95 -5.71 0.43
N ILE A 67 15.65 -5.67 0.19
CA ILE A 67 14.86 -4.45 0.06
C ILE A 67 14.17 -4.20 1.39
N SER A 68 14.66 -3.21 2.13
CA SER A 68 13.98 -2.75 3.35
C SER A 68 12.83 -1.83 2.96
N MET A 69 11.63 -2.18 3.39
CA MET A 69 10.44 -1.33 3.32
C MET A 69 10.38 -0.33 4.50
N GLU A 70 11.31 -0.41 5.43
CA GLU A 70 11.43 0.52 6.56
C GLU A 70 12.09 1.83 6.09
N ASN A 71 11.35 2.64 5.36
CA ASN A 71 11.74 3.95 4.90
C ASN A 71 10.76 4.98 5.52
N PRO A 72 11.25 6.14 6.02
CA PRO A 72 10.39 7.18 6.59
C PRO A 72 9.21 7.60 5.69
N VAL A 73 9.46 7.65 4.38
CA VAL A 73 8.42 8.00 3.40
C VAL A 73 7.35 6.91 3.32
N LEU A 74 7.74 5.63 3.22
CA LEU A 74 6.81 4.51 3.16
C LEU A 74 6.04 4.36 4.48
N ASN A 75 6.70 4.55 5.61
CA ASN A 75 6.05 4.55 6.92
C ASN A 75 5.04 5.69 7.04
N TYR A 76 5.37 6.89 6.54
CA TYR A 76 4.44 8.01 6.50
C TYR A 76 3.23 7.71 5.60
N LEU A 77 3.45 7.21 4.38
CA LEU A 77 2.38 6.79 3.47
C LEU A 77 1.50 5.68 4.06
N GLY A 78 2.11 4.73 4.78
CA GLY A 78 1.39 3.71 5.54
C GLY A 78 0.47 4.30 6.61
N ASN A 79 0.96 5.28 7.36
CA ASN A 79 0.16 5.96 8.40
C ASN A 79 -1.02 6.73 7.82
N ILE A 80 -0.86 7.37 6.65
CA ILE A 80 -1.94 8.12 5.99
C ILE A 80 -2.73 7.28 4.98
N SER A 81 -2.50 5.96 4.90
CA SER A 81 -3.07 5.08 3.87
C SER A 81 -4.60 5.08 3.86
N TYR A 82 -5.23 5.12 5.04
CA TYR A 82 -6.68 5.24 5.16
C TYR A 82 -7.18 6.58 4.59
N GLY A 83 -6.49 7.68 4.92
CA GLY A 83 -6.77 8.99 4.34
C GLY A 83 -6.60 9.00 2.82
N LEU A 84 -5.55 8.37 2.29
CA LEU A 84 -5.35 8.25 0.84
C LEU A 84 -6.56 7.58 0.17
N TYR A 85 -7.07 6.49 0.75
CA TYR A 85 -8.25 5.80 0.24
C TYR A 85 -9.50 6.68 0.32
N MET A 86 -9.70 7.42 1.41
CA MET A 86 -10.88 8.27 1.59
C MET A 86 -10.86 9.52 0.71
N TYR A 87 -9.71 10.14 0.54
CA TYR A 87 -9.59 11.44 -0.15
C TYR A 87 -9.24 11.34 -1.64
N HIS A 88 -8.88 10.15 -2.19
CA HIS A 88 -8.53 10.05 -3.60
C HIS A 88 -9.63 10.51 -4.58
N PRO A 89 -10.95 10.29 -4.36
CA PRO A 89 -11.94 10.77 -5.30
C PRO A 89 -12.00 12.31 -5.30
N ILE A 90 -11.83 12.92 -4.12
CA ILE A 90 -11.79 14.38 -3.98
C ILE A 90 -10.53 14.94 -4.65
N GLY A 91 -9.38 14.28 -4.45
CA GLY A 91 -8.12 14.63 -5.10
C GLY A 91 -8.20 14.59 -6.62
N ILE A 92 -8.83 13.56 -7.18
CA ILE A 92 -9.05 13.43 -8.61
C ILE A 92 -9.97 14.53 -9.14
N MET A 93 -11.11 14.77 -8.47
CA MET A 93 -12.06 15.83 -8.85
C MET A 93 -11.39 17.20 -8.87
N LEU A 94 -10.61 17.50 -7.83
CA LEU A 94 -9.90 18.79 -7.71
C LEU A 94 -8.82 18.93 -8.78
N ALA A 95 -8.08 17.85 -9.07
CA ALA A 95 -7.08 17.83 -10.14
C ALA A 95 -7.70 18.07 -11.51
N MET A 96 -8.84 17.45 -11.80
CA MET A 96 -9.58 17.65 -13.04
C MET A 96 -10.06 19.11 -13.18
N TYR A 97 -10.61 19.68 -12.11
CA TYR A 97 -11.05 21.06 -12.09
C TYR A 97 -9.90 22.04 -12.36
N LEU A 98 -8.77 21.86 -11.64
CA LEU A 98 -7.59 22.73 -11.81
C LEU A 98 -6.94 22.58 -13.17
N ALA A 99 -6.83 21.37 -13.70
CA ALA A 99 -6.28 21.12 -15.04
C ALA A 99 -7.16 21.73 -16.15
N GLN A 100 -8.47 21.66 -16.00
CA GLN A 100 -9.41 22.27 -16.92
C GLN A 100 -9.34 23.81 -16.86
N ALA A 101 -9.27 24.38 -15.68
CA ALA A 101 -9.15 25.84 -15.48
C ALA A 101 -7.83 26.40 -16.02
N SER A 102 -6.75 25.63 -15.96
CA SER A 102 -5.42 26.03 -16.45
C SER A 102 -5.20 25.78 -17.95
N GLY A 103 -6.11 25.10 -18.62
CA GLY A 103 -5.97 24.71 -20.03
C GLY A 103 -5.01 23.55 -20.31
N PHE A 104 -4.38 22.97 -19.26
CA PHE A 104 -3.45 21.84 -19.36
C PHE A 104 -4.12 20.49 -19.05
N PHE A 105 -5.20 20.18 -19.77
CA PHE A 105 -5.93 18.93 -19.56
C PHE A 105 -5.26 17.76 -20.28
N THR A 106 -4.14 17.27 -19.75
CA THR A 106 -3.42 16.11 -20.27
C THR A 106 -3.19 15.07 -19.18
N ASN A 107 -3.15 13.79 -19.54
CA ASN A 107 -2.94 12.70 -18.59
C ASN A 107 -1.63 12.84 -17.82
N TRP A 108 -0.58 13.37 -18.45
CA TRP A 108 0.72 13.63 -17.82
C TRP A 108 0.66 14.68 -16.70
N VAL A 109 -0.32 15.57 -16.72
CA VAL A 109 -0.56 16.56 -15.66
C VAL A 109 -1.56 16.02 -14.64
N LEU A 110 -2.63 15.39 -15.11
CA LEU A 110 -3.72 14.89 -14.26
C LEU A 110 -3.25 13.86 -13.23
N TYR A 111 -2.47 12.85 -13.65
CA TYR A 111 -2.05 11.79 -12.71
C TYR A 111 -1.15 12.31 -11.60
N PRO A 112 -0.03 13.01 -11.86
CA PRO A 112 0.80 13.55 -10.79
C PRO A 112 0.05 14.55 -9.89
N LEU A 113 -0.80 15.40 -10.49
CA LEU A 113 -1.56 16.39 -9.75
C LEU A 113 -2.59 15.72 -8.82
N SER A 114 -3.33 14.71 -9.29
CA SER A 114 -4.29 13.97 -8.47
C SER A 114 -3.61 13.23 -7.30
N ILE A 115 -2.45 12.62 -7.56
CA ILE A 115 -1.66 11.95 -6.52
C ILE A 115 -1.18 12.97 -5.48
N ALA A 116 -0.61 14.09 -5.92
CA ALA A 116 -0.11 15.13 -5.03
C ALA A 116 -1.22 15.73 -4.15
N LEU A 117 -2.37 16.05 -4.75
CA LEU A 117 -3.54 16.56 -4.02
C LEU A 117 -4.09 15.53 -3.03
N THR A 118 -4.18 14.27 -3.42
CA THR A 118 -4.63 13.19 -2.54
C THR A 118 -3.70 13.05 -1.32
N ILE A 119 -2.37 13.05 -1.54
CA ILE A 119 -1.38 12.97 -0.46
C ILE A 119 -1.49 14.20 0.45
N ALA A 120 -1.64 15.39 -0.12
CA ALA A 120 -1.78 16.63 0.64
C ALA A 120 -3.04 16.63 1.53
N LEU A 121 -4.19 16.22 0.97
CA LEU A 121 -5.45 16.12 1.71
C LEU A 121 -5.38 15.05 2.82
N ALA A 122 -4.85 13.87 2.49
CA ALA A 122 -4.69 12.78 3.46
C ALA A 122 -3.72 13.18 4.59
N GLY A 123 -2.59 13.81 4.25
CA GLY A 123 -1.61 14.29 5.23
C GLY A 123 -2.17 15.39 6.13
N ALA A 124 -2.92 16.33 5.57
CA ALA A 124 -3.62 17.36 6.33
C ALA A 124 -4.64 16.76 7.29
N SER A 125 -5.48 15.84 6.80
CA SER A 125 -6.46 15.12 7.64
C SER A 125 -5.78 14.34 8.76
N TYR A 126 -4.71 13.60 8.44
CA TYR A 126 -3.95 12.85 9.43
C TYR A 126 -3.40 13.75 10.53
N ARG A 127 -2.79 14.88 10.16
CA ARG A 127 -2.14 15.80 11.11
C ARG A 127 -3.15 16.52 12.02
N TRP A 128 -4.27 16.98 11.47
CA TRP A 128 -5.20 17.83 12.21
C TRP A 128 -6.39 17.09 12.80
N TYR A 129 -6.84 16.02 12.16
CA TYR A 129 -8.02 15.29 12.55
C TYR A 129 -7.68 13.94 13.19
N GLU A 130 -7.01 13.04 12.46
CA GLU A 130 -6.78 11.67 12.93
C GLU A 130 -5.85 11.61 14.14
N THR A 131 -4.77 12.40 14.15
CA THR A 131 -3.82 12.43 15.28
C THR A 131 -4.51 12.84 16.58
N TYR A 132 -5.47 13.78 16.52
CA TYR A 132 -6.25 14.17 17.67
C TYR A 132 -7.08 13.01 18.23
N PHE A 133 -7.77 12.25 17.37
CA PHE A 133 -8.57 11.10 17.80
C PHE A 133 -7.72 9.91 18.23
N LEU A 134 -6.55 9.69 17.60
CA LEU A 134 -5.65 8.63 18.00
C LEU A 134 -5.10 8.81 19.41
N GLN A 135 -4.91 10.05 19.88
CA GLN A 135 -4.54 10.34 21.27
C GLN A 135 -5.60 9.87 22.27
N PHE A 136 -6.88 9.96 21.92
CA PHE A 136 -7.96 9.45 22.77
C PHE A 136 -7.98 7.91 22.80
N LYS A 137 -7.62 7.24 21.73
CA LYS A 137 -7.56 5.77 21.68
C LYS A 137 -6.66 5.21 22.78
N HIS A 138 -5.50 5.81 23.02
CA HIS A 138 -4.56 5.36 24.07
C HIS A 138 -5.16 5.53 25.49
N ARG A 139 -6.08 6.47 25.67
CA ARG A 139 -6.75 6.70 26.97
C ARG A 139 -7.83 5.66 27.26
N PHE A 140 -8.45 5.08 26.23
CA PHE A 140 -9.57 4.15 26.38
C PHE A 140 -9.21 2.68 26.01
N SER A 141 -8.11 2.44 25.31
CA SER A 141 -7.69 1.10 24.95
C SER A 141 -6.88 0.45 26.04
N LYS A 142 -7.39 -0.67 26.60
CA LYS A 142 -6.63 -1.54 27.53
C LYS A 142 -5.66 -2.49 26.78
N ILE A 143 -5.75 -2.56 25.46
CA ILE A 143 -4.91 -3.43 24.61
C ILE A 143 -3.84 -2.58 23.96
N ILE A 144 -2.59 -2.81 24.36
CA ILE A 144 -1.42 -2.17 23.75
C ILE A 144 -1.22 -2.81 22.37
N SER A 145 -1.28 -2.01 21.31
CA SER A 145 -0.96 -2.52 19.98
C SER A 145 0.55 -2.75 19.86
N GLY A 146 0.97 -3.77 19.07
CA GLY A 146 2.37 -4.17 18.96
C GLY A 146 3.36 -3.06 18.51
N ALA A 147 2.84 -1.90 18.07
CA ALA A 147 3.65 -0.72 17.75
C ALA A 147 4.18 0.02 19.01
N ASP A 148 3.48 -0.12 20.14
CA ASP A 148 3.85 0.59 21.37
C ASP A 148 4.91 -0.15 22.18
N THR A 149 5.06 -1.46 21.97
CA THR A 149 6.11 -2.28 22.64
C THR A 149 7.52 -1.91 22.18
N LYS A 150 7.69 -1.36 20.98
CA LYS A 150 9.01 -0.89 20.49
C LYS A 150 9.47 0.44 21.10
N LYS A 151 8.59 1.18 21.77
CA LYS A 151 8.94 2.46 22.44
C LYS A 151 9.26 2.30 23.94
N ALA A 152 8.97 1.13 24.51
CA ALA A 152 9.15 0.84 25.95
C ALA A 152 10.41 -0.02 26.25
N ALA A 153 11.16 -0.43 25.23
CA ALA A 153 12.44 -1.13 25.31
C ALA A 153 13.56 -0.22 24.78
#